data_2baa1726027ed63fec9708e4ebc0189e
#
_entry.id   2baa1726027ed63fec9708e4ebc0189e
#
_cell.length_a   1.000
_cell.length_b   1.000
_cell.length_c   1.000
_cell.angle_alpha   90.00
_cell.angle_beta   90.00
_cell.angle_gamma   90.00
#
_symmetry.space_group_name_H-M   'P 1'
#
loop_
_entity.id
_entity.type
_entity.pdbx_description
1 polymer ?
#
loop_
_entity_poly.entity_id
_entity_poly.type
_entity_poly.pdbx_seq_one_letter_code
_entity_poly.pdbx_strand_id
1 'polypeptide(L)'
;YIEVPCGYCEDCRHTRIGKIANKVFLQSCTAGNPYFVTLTFSPKNEKKFNLWKKPIKSDNDPFQFSEQRKSLHDQRVEIIQKFLKRLRKRLSYYGYKEKLTYCIVSERGKHGHFHYHGLFWLPNTPELQKLYWFYTKNKKGELVEVCEPCFGRFVSDTWQHGYTKTYLDRDQQGRANAGKYLFKYMSKSDNWHERVELKSRIGNEKIEEYRKWFMENPESQTLEVYNKFTEQRETIPVSSWVLDKFIPSLSRSISHRDRYVLSFYNDILNNMALQPKLNNPQTFEWYEYKYSLFFKKFEPLFKNGFLQKNPQQVLSNDDYMKNLHRLIKLDRQINHIAKKYDFEQCVFLDKLRKKHTEIVAQNIEQSDLTLLRDWRRMSVARMIENEKDEM
;
A
#
# COMPACT_ATOMS: atom_id res chain seq x y z
N TYR A 1 -27.26 -3.66 1.61
CA TYR A 1 -26.20 -2.87 2.26
C TYR A 1 -24.85 -3.48 1.91
N ILE A 2 -23.95 -2.67 1.34
CA ILE A 2 -22.56 -3.09 1.11
C ILE A 2 -21.72 -2.57 2.28
N GLU A 3 -21.15 -3.46 3.08
CA GLU A 3 -20.22 -3.09 4.14
C GLU A 3 -18.91 -2.59 3.52
N VAL A 4 -18.63 -1.31 3.68
CA VAL A 4 -17.36 -0.71 3.24
C VAL A 4 -16.39 -0.67 4.44
N PRO A 5 -15.15 -1.18 4.29
CA PRO A 5 -14.15 -1.12 5.36
C PRO A 5 -13.93 0.32 5.81
N CYS A 6 -14.20 0.62 7.08
CA CYS A 6 -14.03 1.98 7.63
C CYS A 6 -12.55 2.40 7.73
N GLY A 7 -11.61 1.45 7.68
CA GLY A 7 -10.16 1.68 7.82
C GLY A 7 -9.68 1.89 9.25
N TYR A 8 -10.57 2.01 10.24
CA TYR A 8 -10.26 2.45 11.61
C TYR A 8 -10.62 1.42 12.70
N CYS A 9 -11.61 0.56 12.46
CA CYS A 9 -11.98 -0.48 13.42
C CYS A 9 -10.87 -1.54 13.54
N GLU A 10 -10.97 -2.36 14.57
CA GLU A 10 -10.01 -3.41 14.87
C GLU A 10 -9.85 -4.39 13.71
N ASP A 11 -10.93 -4.83 13.08
CA ASP A 11 -10.91 -5.73 11.93
C ASP A 11 -10.19 -5.12 10.72
N CYS A 12 -10.40 -3.82 10.45
CA CYS A 12 -9.69 -3.11 9.39
C CYS A 12 -8.19 -2.99 9.71
N ARG A 13 -7.83 -2.78 10.98
CA ARG A 13 -6.43 -2.77 11.42
C ARG A 13 -5.78 -4.13 11.24
N HIS A 14 -6.41 -5.20 11.70
CA HIS A 14 -5.91 -6.57 11.56
C HIS A 14 -5.74 -6.95 10.09
N THR A 15 -6.71 -6.63 9.24
CA THR A 15 -6.61 -6.86 7.79
C THR A 15 -5.40 -6.12 7.18
N ARG A 16 -5.14 -4.89 7.59
CA ARG A 16 -3.99 -4.12 7.12
C ARG A 16 -2.67 -4.69 7.62
N ILE A 17 -2.60 -5.08 8.88
CA ILE A 17 -1.44 -5.75 9.48
C ILE A 17 -1.13 -7.04 8.72
N GLY A 18 -2.12 -7.90 8.51
CA GLY A 18 -1.96 -9.14 7.75
C GLY A 18 -1.45 -8.92 6.32
N LYS A 19 -1.94 -7.87 5.63
CA LYS A 19 -1.42 -7.51 4.30
C LYS A 19 0.07 -7.12 4.34
N ILE A 20 0.51 -6.41 5.36
CA ILE A 20 1.92 -6.03 5.52
C ILE A 20 2.75 -7.25 5.89
N ALA A 21 2.22 -8.13 6.76
CA ALA A 21 2.85 -9.39 7.12
C ALA A 21 3.20 -10.22 5.88
N ASN A 22 2.22 -10.47 5.05
CA ASN A 22 2.43 -11.23 3.82
C ASN A 22 3.49 -10.59 2.91
N LYS A 23 3.50 -9.25 2.81
CA LYS A 23 4.52 -8.54 2.02
C LYS A 23 5.92 -8.66 2.60
N VAL A 24 6.06 -8.53 3.92
CA VAL A 24 7.31 -8.69 4.64
C VAL A 24 7.83 -10.12 4.48
N PHE A 25 6.97 -11.11 4.65
CA PHE A 25 7.28 -12.51 4.44
C PHE A 25 7.77 -12.77 3.01
N LEU A 26 7.01 -12.35 2.00
CA LEU A 26 7.39 -12.50 0.59
C LEU A 26 8.71 -11.80 0.24
N GLN A 27 8.98 -10.65 0.84
CA GLN A 27 10.24 -9.94 0.67
C GLN A 27 11.40 -10.74 1.28
N SER A 28 11.20 -11.33 2.45
CA SER A 28 12.21 -12.18 3.10
C SER A 28 12.47 -13.46 2.30
N CYS A 29 11.47 -14.03 1.64
CA CYS A 29 11.66 -15.17 0.73
C CYS A 29 12.56 -14.84 -0.48
N THR A 30 12.65 -13.56 -0.87
CA THR A 30 13.47 -13.11 -2.01
C THR A 30 14.84 -12.61 -1.59
N ALA A 31 14.90 -11.80 -0.52
CA ALA A 31 16.08 -11.03 -0.13
C ALA A 31 16.72 -11.50 1.19
N GLY A 32 16.21 -12.56 1.81
CA GLY A 32 16.69 -13.06 3.11
C GLY A 32 16.22 -12.22 4.29
N ASN A 33 16.91 -12.36 5.40
CA ASN A 33 16.55 -11.70 6.64
C ASN A 33 16.83 -10.21 6.60
N PRO A 34 15.87 -9.37 7.04
CA PRO A 34 16.08 -7.93 7.09
C PRO A 34 16.94 -7.51 8.28
N TYR A 35 17.47 -6.30 8.20
CA TYR A 35 17.96 -5.57 9.36
C TYR A 35 16.80 -4.90 10.08
N PHE A 36 16.67 -5.16 11.36
CA PHE A 36 15.74 -4.41 12.20
C PHE A 36 16.45 -3.15 12.73
N VAL A 37 15.81 -2.00 12.54
CA VAL A 37 16.35 -0.69 12.91
C VAL A 37 15.36 0.03 13.82
N THR A 38 15.85 0.49 14.96
CA THR A 38 15.11 1.43 15.81
C THR A 38 15.77 2.81 15.73
N LEU A 39 14.96 3.83 15.44
CA LEU A 39 15.38 5.23 15.39
C LEU A 39 14.68 6.00 16.51
N THR A 40 15.45 6.48 17.48
CA THR A 40 14.96 7.21 18.67
C THR A 40 15.39 8.66 18.59
N PHE A 41 14.55 9.56 19.01
CA PHE A 41 14.89 10.99 19.10
C PHE A 41 15.57 11.30 20.43
N SER A 42 16.54 12.21 20.42
CA SER A 42 17.02 12.83 21.65
C SER A 42 15.94 13.77 22.21
N PRO A 43 15.91 14.03 23.53
CA PRO A 43 14.91 14.93 24.14
C PRO A 43 14.89 16.33 23.49
N LYS A 44 16.04 16.84 23.06
CA LYS A 44 16.18 18.11 22.34
C LYS A 44 15.45 18.09 21.00
N ASN A 45 15.64 17.02 20.23
CA ASN A 45 15.03 16.87 18.90
C ASN A 45 13.53 16.53 19.00
N GLU A 46 13.13 15.78 20.03
CA GLU A 46 11.72 15.52 20.30
C GLU A 46 10.93 16.81 20.55
N LYS A 47 11.51 17.74 21.34
CA LYS A 47 10.97 19.10 21.54
C LYS A 47 10.97 19.92 20.26
N LYS A 48 12.10 19.93 19.54
CA LYS A 48 12.24 20.68 18.27
C LYS A 48 11.17 20.34 17.24
N PHE A 49 10.84 19.05 17.12
CA PHE A 49 9.87 18.56 16.16
C PHE A 49 8.46 18.40 16.75
N ASN A 50 8.20 18.87 17.97
CA ASN A 50 6.91 18.76 18.65
C ASN A 50 6.33 17.33 18.65
N LEU A 51 7.19 16.30 18.73
CA LEU A 51 6.78 14.90 18.60
C LEU A 51 5.96 14.41 19.79
N TRP A 52 6.09 15.06 20.94
CA TRP A 52 5.32 14.78 22.15
C TRP A 52 3.87 15.32 22.09
N LYS A 53 3.60 16.30 21.22
CA LYS A 53 2.25 16.84 21.05
C LYS A 53 1.32 15.80 20.43
N LYS A 54 0.22 15.53 21.10
CA LYS A 54 -0.93 14.85 20.51
C LYS A 54 -1.84 15.92 19.88
N PRO A 55 -2.56 15.60 18.79
CA PRO A 55 -3.60 16.50 18.29
C PRO A 55 -4.60 16.76 19.42
N ILE A 56 -4.90 18.03 19.66
CA ILE A 56 -5.90 18.39 20.66
C ILE A 56 -7.25 17.91 20.13
N LYS A 57 -7.97 17.09 20.91
CA LYS A 57 -9.36 16.79 20.59
C LYS A 57 -10.14 18.09 20.71
N SER A 58 -10.64 18.59 19.60
CA SER A 58 -11.57 19.71 19.58
C SER A 58 -12.96 19.13 19.36
N ASP A 59 -13.77 19.17 20.40
CA ASP A 59 -15.19 18.79 20.30
C ASP A 59 -15.97 19.80 19.46
N ASN A 60 -15.40 20.98 19.22
CA ASN A 60 -16.09 22.12 18.59
C ASN A 60 -15.71 22.34 17.11
N ASP A 61 -14.62 21.75 16.59
CA ASP A 61 -14.21 21.90 15.19
C ASP A 61 -13.48 20.65 14.65
N PRO A 62 -14.24 19.73 14.04
CA PRO A 62 -13.66 18.53 13.42
C PRO A 62 -12.66 18.84 12.29
N PHE A 63 -12.79 20.01 11.65
CA PHE A 63 -11.93 20.39 10.53
C PHE A 63 -10.54 20.82 11.02
N GLN A 64 -10.46 21.71 12.03
CA GLN A 64 -9.19 22.10 12.64
C GLN A 64 -8.43 20.90 13.20
N PHE A 65 -9.15 19.95 13.79
CA PHE A 65 -8.55 18.72 14.28
C PHE A 65 -7.96 17.84 13.15
N SER A 66 -8.63 17.77 12.00
CA SER A 66 -8.13 17.04 10.82
C SER A 66 -6.90 17.70 10.20
N GLU A 67 -6.85 19.02 10.13
CA GLU A 67 -5.69 19.76 9.62
C GLU A 67 -4.47 19.65 10.54
N GLN A 68 -4.64 19.76 11.86
CA GLN A 68 -3.56 19.58 12.82
C GLN A 68 -2.97 18.16 12.74
N ARG A 69 -3.82 17.13 12.58
CA ARG A 69 -3.37 15.75 12.38
C ARG A 69 -2.55 15.61 11.11
N LYS A 70 -3.03 16.17 10.02
CA LYS A 70 -2.35 16.14 8.73
C LYS A 70 -0.98 16.80 8.82
N SER A 71 -0.89 18.00 9.41
CA SER A 71 0.37 18.71 9.60
C SER A 71 1.39 17.94 10.43
N LEU A 72 0.98 17.33 11.55
CA LEU A 72 1.86 16.49 12.38
C LEU A 72 2.29 15.22 11.67
N HIS A 73 1.38 14.60 10.93
CA HIS A 73 1.69 13.41 10.12
C HIS A 73 2.71 13.74 9.03
N ASP A 74 2.49 14.80 8.28
CA ASP A 74 3.37 15.22 7.17
C ASP A 74 4.78 15.56 7.67
N GLN A 75 4.88 16.23 8.81
CA GLN A 75 6.18 16.51 9.44
C GLN A 75 6.94 15.22 9.81
N ARG A 76 6.25 14.23 10.39
CA ARG A 76 6.84 12.95 10.75
C ARG A 76 7.27 12.16 9.52
N VAL A 77 6.44 12.18 8.46
CA VAL A 77 6.78 11.59 7.16
C VAL A 77 8.03 12.26 6.56
N GLU A 78 8.10 13.58 6.59
CA GLU A 78 9.23 14.33 6.06
C GLU A 78 10.56 14.01 6.76
N ILE A 79 10.54 13.87 8.09
CA ILE A 79 11.74 13.50 8.88
C ILE A 79 12.31 12.18 8.39
N ILE A 80 11.46 11.15 8.28
CA ILE A 80 11.92 9.83 7.87
C ILE A 80 12.28 9.77 6.38
N GLN A 81 11.63 10.54 5.51
CA GLN A 81 12.00 10.65 4.10
C GLN A 81 13.38 11.31 3.93
N LYS A 82 13.69 12.36 4.69
CA LYS A 82 15.01 12.99 4.71
C LYS A 82 16.10 12.02 5.18
N PHE A 83 15.82 11.23 6.21
CA PHE A 83 16.71 10.16 6.65
C PHE A 83 16.96 9.15 5.53
N LEU A 84 15.91 8.60 4.91
CA LEU A 84 16.02 7.65 3.82
C LEU A 84 16.82 8.20 2.62
N LYS A 85 16.67 9.49 2.31
CA LYS A 85 17.44 10.15 1.26
C LYS A 85 18.95 10.18 1.60
N ARG A 86 19.30 10.55 2.84
CA ARG A 86 20.69 10.55 3.32
C ARG A 86 21.29 9.14 3.33
N LEU A 87 20.52 8.16 3.83
CA LEU A 87 20.95 6.77 3.89
C LEU A 87 21.25 6.20 2.49
N ARG A 88 20.36 6.43 1.51
CA ARG A 88 20.61 6.03 0.12
C ARG A 88 21.87 6.67 -0.45
N LYS A 89 22.07 7.99 -0.21
CA LYS A 89 23.28 8.70 -0.65
C LYS A 89 24.53 8.09 -0.03
N ARG A 90 24.49 7.78 1.28
CA ARG A 90 25.59 7.17 2.00
C ARG A 90 25.92 5.78 1.43
N LEU A 91 24.92 4.93 1.25
CA LEU A 91 25.06 3.61 0.67
C LEU A 91 25.65 3.69 -0.77
N SER A 92 25.16 4.60 -1.59
CA SER A 92 25.66 4.81 -2.95
C SER A 92 27.13 5.25 -2.97
N TYR A 93 27.57 6.07 -2.02
CA TYR A 93 28.98 6.48 -1.90
C TYR A 93 29.90 5.28 -1.65
N TYR A 94 29.42 4.28 -0.93
CA TYR A 94 30.15 3.02 -0.69
C TYR A 94 29.92 1.95 -1.77
N GLY A 95 29.50 2.37 -2.96
CA GLY A 95 29.34 1.48 -4.12
C GLY A 95 28.00 0.74 -4.18
N TYR A 96 27.09 1.02 -3.25
CA TYR A 96 25.79 0.36 -3.16
C TYR A 96 24.81 1.01 -4.14
N LYS A 97 24.58 0.39 -5.29
CA LYS A 97 23.71 0.95 -6.35
C LYS A 97 22.29 0.39 -6.33
N GLU A 98 22.05 -0.64 -5.56
CA GLU A 98 20.76 -1.30 -5.53
C GLU A 98 19.69 -0.51 -4.79
N LYS A 99 18.45 -0.79 -5.12
CA LYS A 99 17.31 -0.11 -4.51
C LYS A 99 17.11 -0.54 -3.06
N LEU A 100 17.21 0.40 -2.13
CA LEU A 100 16.92 0.16 -0.73
C LEU A 100 15.46 -0.24 -0.53
N THR A 101 15.24 -1.46 -0.07
CA THR A 101 13.92 -2.00 0.26
C THR A 101 13.68 -1.90 1.76
N TYR A 102 12.52 -1.41 2.16
CA TYR A 102 12.21 -1.16 3.57
C TYR A 102 10.71 -1.20 3.88
N CYS A 103 10.40 -1.45 5.15
CA CYS A 103 9.11 -1.23 5.77
C CYS A 103 9.32 -0.54 7.12
N ILE A 104 8.80 0.67 7.30
CA ILE A 104 9.02 1.50 8.49
C ILE A 104 7.67 1.87 9.10
N VAL A 105 7.59 1.77 10.42
CA VAL A 105 6.42 2.19 11.19
C VAL A 105 6.87 3.08 12.35
N SER A 106 6.03 4.02 12.74
CA SER A 106 6.24 4.80 13.95
C SER A 106 5.43 4.25 15.12
N GLU A 107 5.94 4.44 16.33
CA GLU A 107 5.20 4.16 17.56
C GLU A 107 5.53 5.19 18.65
N ARG A 108 4.71 5.18 19.71
CA ARG A 108 5.05 5.81 20.99
C ARG A 108 5.35 4.74 22.00
N GLY A 109 6.56 4.79 22.59
CA GLY A 109 6.95 3.92 23.67
C GLY A 109 6.11 4.13 24.94
N LYS A 110 6.27 3.27 25.93
CA LYS A 110 5.55 3.30 27.24
C LYS A 110 5.59 4.68 27.92
N HIS A 111 6.66 5.44 27.75
CA HIS A 111 6.84 6.79 28.32
C HIS A 111 6.47 7.92 27.37
N GLY A 112 5.75 7.63 26.29
CA GLY A 112 5.28 8.63 25.32
C GLY A 112 6.31 9.09 24.30
N HIS A 113 7.56 8.61 24.38
CA HIS A 113 8.61 8.95 23.41
C HIS A 113 8.30 8.36 22.04
N PHE A 114 8.61 9.16 21.02
CA PHE A 114 8.34 8.79 19.61
C PHE A 114 9.53 8.05 18.99
N HIS A 115 9.25 6.91 18.35
CA HIS A 115 10.23 6.08 17.68
C HIS A 115 9.79 5.70 16.27
N TYR A 116 10.77 5.37 15.42
CA TYR A 116 10.52 4.60 14.21
C TYR A 116 11.14 3.23 14.34
N HIS A 117 10.42 2.21 13.94
CA HIS A 117 10.92 0.85 13.76
C HIS A 117 10.89 0.52 12.28
N GLY A 118 11.99 -0.01 11.76
CA GLY A 118 12.13 -0.31 10.33
C GLY A 118 12.76 -1.64 10.06
N LEU A 119 12.26 -2.32 9.04
CA LEU A 119 12.88 -3.46 8.42
C LEU A 119 13.54 -3.00 7.13
N PHE A 120 14.80 -3.35 6.94
CA PHE A 120 15.58 -2.99 5.78
C PHE A 120 16.19 -4.24 5.15
N TRP A 121 15.88 -4.49 3.90
CA TRP A 121 16.50 -5.53 3.09
C TRP A 121 17.59 -4.91 2.25
N LEU A 122 18.77 -5.46 2.40
CA LEU A 122 19.95 -5.09 1.63
C LEU A 122 20.41 -6.34 0.90
N PRO A 123 20.97 -6.22 -0.30
CA PRO A 123 21.65 -7.37 -0.89
C PRO A 123 22.67 -7.92 0.08
N ASN A 124 22.87 -9.21 -0.02
CA ASN A 124 23.73 -9.97 0.88
C ASN A 124 25.21 -9.66 0.58
N THR A 125 25.68 -8.46 0.95
CA THR A 125 27.08 -8.07 0.81
C THR A 125 27.82 -8.40 2.10
N PRO A 126 28.90 -9.21 2.03
CA PRO A 126 29.69 -9.57 3.21
C PRO A 126 30.16 -8.35 4.01
N GLU A 127 30.46 -7.24 3.36
CA GLU A 127 30.90 -6.01 4.00
C GLU A 127 29.86 -5.41 4.94
N LEU A 128 28.58 -5.45 4.56
CA LEU A 128 27.49 -4.89 5.38
C LEU A 128 27.12 -5.79 6.55
N GLN A 129 27.48 -7.06 6.49
CA GLN A 129 27.25 -8.03 7.54
C GLN A 129 28.39 -8.09 8.57
N LYS A 130 29.56 -7.48 8.29
CA LYS A 130 30.65 -7.42 9.25
C LYS A 130 30.15 -6.79 10.53
N LEU A 131 30.49 -7.41 11.66
CA LEU A 131 30.15 -6.94 12.98
C LEU A 131 31.23 -5.96 13.45
N TYR A 132 30.78 -4.86 14.03
CA TYR A 132 31.64 -3.87 14.66
C TYR A 132 31.38 -3.87 16.17
N TRP A 133 32.44 -3.95 16.93
CA TRP A 133 32.43 -3.88 18.39
C TRP A 133 32.82 -2.46 18.79
N PHE A 134 32.05 -1.88 19.74
CA PHE A 134 32.36 -0.59 20.31
C PHE A 134 31.84 -0.51 21.73
N TYR A 135 32.42 0.42 22.52
CA TYR A 135 31.99 0.64 23.87
C TYR A 135 31.02 1.82 23.94
N THR A 136 29.92 1.64 24.66
CA THR A 136 28.93 2.71 24.92
C THR A 136 28.56 2.69 26.40
N LYS A 137 28.06 3.84 26.92
CA LYS A 137 27.57 3.91 28.28
C LYS A 137 26.14 3.40 28.37
N ASN A 138 25.84 2.49 29.25
CA ASN A 138 24.50 2.06 29.57
C ASN A 138 23.75 3.14 30.39
N LYS A 139 22.49 2.89 30.78
CA LYS A 139 21.66 3.81 31.56
C LYS A 139 22.26 4.10 32.96
N LYS A 140 23.15 3.26 33.47
CA LYS A 140 23.84 3.42 34.75
C LYS A 140 25.18 4.15 34.63
N GLY A 141 25.58 4.54 33.40
CA GLY A 141 26.86 5.19 33.11
C GLY A 141 28.04 4.23 32.95
N GLU A 142 27.82 2.90 33.05
CA GLU A 142 28.86 1.88 32.92
C GLU A 142 29.19 1.67 31.42
N LEU A 143 30.47 1.46 31.11
CA LEU A 143 30.91 1.10 29.75
C LEU A 143 30.52 -0.36 29.49
N VAL A 144 29.71 -0.54 28.45
CA VAL A 144 29.31 -1.85 27.93
C VAL A 144 29.77 -2.01 26.51
N GLU A 145 30.24 -3.19 26.17
CA GLU A 145 30.59 -3.52 24.80
C GLU A 145 29.33 -3.86 24.02
N VAL A 146 29.20 -3.25 22.84
CA VAL A 146 28.05 -3.43 21.95
C VAL A 146 28.56 -3.90 20.58
N CYS A 147 27.87 -4.86 20.03
CA CYS A 147 28.14 -5.39 18.70
C CYS A 147 27.01 -4.99 17.76
N GLU A 148 27.34 -4.30 16.67
CA GLU A 148 26.37 -3.93 15.63
C GLU A 148 26.90 -4.31 14.24
N PRO A 149 26.00 -4.65 13.26
CA PRO A 149 26.44 -4.84 11.88
C PRO A 149 26.87 -3.50 11.26
N CYS A 150 27.73 -3.56 10.27
CA CYS A 150 28.24 -2.38 9.54
C CYS A 150 27.12 -1.45 9.05
N PHE A 151 26.00 -2.02 8.65
CA PHE A 151 24.81 -1.25 8.27
C PHE A 151 24.32 -0.34 9.40
N GLY A 152 24.42 -0.79 10.67
CA GLY A 152 24.06 0.02 11.84
C GLY A 152 24.85 1.32 11.91
N ARG A 153 26.14 1.30 11.55
CA ARG A 153 26.97 2.51 11.49
C ARG A 153 26.46 3.49 10.42
N PHE A 154 26.09 3.01 9.23
CA PHE A 154 25.48 3.87 8.21
C PHE A 154 24.17 4.48 8.67
N VAL A 155 23.34 3.71 9.38
CA VAL A 155 22.10 4.20 9.97
C VAL A 155 22.38 5.30 11.01
N SER A 156 23.33 5.04 11.93
CA SER A 156 23.72 5.99 12.98
C SER A 156 24.26 7.30 12.42
N ASP A 157 25.18 7.24 11.45
CA ASP A 157 25.77 8.41 10.80
C ASP A 157 24.73 9.27 10.07
N THR A 158 23.62 8.67 9.58
CA THR A 158 22.63 9.37 8.77
C THR A 158 21.38 9.79 9.54
N TRP A 159 21.11 9.22 10.73
CA TRP A 159 19.93 9.55 11.51
C TRP A 159 19.92 10.98 12.06
N GLN A 160 21.00 11.48 12.61
CA GLN A 160 21.19 12.87 13.07
C GLN A 160 20.20 13.40 14.13
N HIS A 161 19.22 12.62 14.57
CA HIS A 161 18.16 13.10 15.47
C HIS A 161 18.17 12.48 16.86
N GLY A 162 19.04 11.50 17.07
CA GLY A 162 19.15 10.82 18.38
C GLY A 162 19.85 9.47 18.26
N TYR A 163 19.31 8.47 18.93
CA TYR A 163 19.95 7.17 19.05
C TYR A 163 19.40 6.17 18.04
N THR A 164 20.25 5.24 17.62
CA THR A 164 19.88 4.14 16.72
C THR A 164 20.26 2.80 17.34
N LYS A 165 19.52 1.77 16.98
CA LYS A 165 19.87 0.39 17.25
C LYS A 165 19.58 -0.43 16.00
N THR A 166 20.56 -1.25 15.61
CA THR A 166 20.44 -2.06 14.41
C THR A 166 20.92 -3.48 14.70
N TYR A 167 20.15 -4.47 14.28
CA TYR A 167 20.55 -5.87 14.33
C TYR A 167 19.98 -6.63 13.14
N LEU A 168 20.62 -7.72 12.75
CA LEU A 168 20.10 -8.63 11.74
C LEU A 168 18.97 -9.44 12.37
N ASP A 169 17.78 -9.37 11.76
CA ASP A 169 16.59 -10.03 12.28
C ASP A 169 16.60 -11.52 11.92
N ARG A 170 16.95 -12.34 12.88
CA ARG A 170 16.90 -13.81 12.78
C ARG A 170 16.65 -14.43 14.14
N ASP A 171 15.86 -15.50 14.16
CA ASP A 171 15.69 -16.33 15.35
C ASP A 171 16.91 -17.27 15.55
N GLN A 172 16.87 -18.08 16.62
CA GLN A 172 17.93 -19.06 16.91
C GLN A 172 18.11 -20.12 15.80
N GLN A 173 17.08 -20.34 14.98
CA GLN A 173 17.10 -21.23 13.82
C GLN A 173 17.46 -20.48 12.51
N GLY A 174 17.85 -19.22 12.59
CA GLY A 174 18.21 -18.41 11.43
C GLY A 174 17.02 -17.87 10.60
N ARG A 175 15.78 -18.06 11.08
CA ARG A 175 14.57 -17.59 10.39
C ARG A 175 14.31 -16.12 10.68
N ALA A 176 13.73 -15.41 9.70
CA ALA A 176 13.32 -14.03 9.91
C ALA A 176 12.19 -13.92 10.93
N ASN A 177 12.45 -13.22 12.05
CA ASN A 177 11.45 -12.92 13.07
C ASN A 177 10.75 -11.57 12.81
N ALA A 178 11.13 -10.94 11.72
CA ALA A 178 10.79 -9.58 11.29
C ALA A 178 9.28 -9.27 11.33
N GLY A 179 8.48 -10.24 10.93
CA GLY A 179 7.03 -10.10 10.97
C GLY A 179 6.50 -9.85 12.36
N LYS A 180 6.88 -10.66 13.33
CA LYS A 180 6.35 -10.60 14.71
C LYS A 180 6.64 -9.25 15.37
N TYR A 181 7.84 -8.72 15.26
CA TYR A 181 8.22 -7.45 15.88
C TYR A 181 7.49 -6.24 15.25
N LEU A 182 7.47 -6.15 13.93
CA LEU A 182 6.79 -5.03 13.28
C LEU A 182 5.28 -5.04 13.59
N PHE A 183 4.68 -6.24 13.70
CA PHE A 183 3.25 -6.43 14.03
C PHE A 183 2.93 -6.03 15.45
N LYS A 184 3.79 -6.37 16.42
CA LYS A 184 3.69 -5.91 17.81
C LYS A 184 3.57 -4.38 17.86
N TYR A 185 4.42 -3.67 17.14
CA TYR A 185 4.38 -2.21 17.09
C TYR A 185 3.19 -1.69 16.30
N MET A 186 2.72 -2.44 15.31
CA MET A 186 1.54 -2.12 14.55
C MET A 186 0.25 -2.31 15.35
N SER A 187 0.17 -3.23 16.27
CA SER A 187 -1.01 -3.50 17.11
C SER A 187 -1.13 -2.57 18.33
N LYS A 188 0.00 -2.09 18.86
CA LYS A 188 0.06 -1.34 20.13
C LYS A 188 -0.42 0.12 20.07
N SER A 189 -0.59 0.73 18.90
CA SER A 189 -0.89 2.16 18.87
C SER A 189 -2.39 2.44 19.02
N ASP A 190 -2.79 2.97 20.17
CA ASP A 190 -4.13 3.50 20.42
C ASP A 190 -4.47 4.70 19.50
N ASN A 191 -3.45 5.36 18.95
CA ASN A 191 -3.56 6.50 18.07
C ASN A 191 -3.18 6.16 16.63
N TRP A 192 -3.98 5.30 16.01
CA TRP A 192 -3.85 4.90 14.60
C TRP A 192 -3.66 6.07 13.63
N HIS A 193 -4.30 7.21 13.89
CA HIS A 193 -4.28 8.38 13.01
C HIS A 193 -2.94 9.15 13.02
N GLU A 194 -2.11 8.95 14.04
CA GLU A 194 -0.81 9.61 14.16
C GLU A 194 0.34 8.79 13.58
N ARG A 195 0.02 7.60 13.08
CA ARG A 195 1.01 6.63 12.68
C ARG A 195 1.60 6.95 11.31
N VAL A 196 2.92 6.95 11.24
CA VAL A 196 3.66 6.92 9.99
C VAL A 196 3.89 5.47 9.58
N GLU A 197 3.47 5.13 8.38
CA GLU A 197 3.77 3.86 7.73
C GLU A 197 4.36 4.15 6.36
N LEU A 198 5.63 3.83 6.17
CA LEU A 198 6.33 3.97 4.91
C LEU A 198 6.89 2.62 4.47
N LYS A 199 6.63 2.27 3.23
CA LYS A 199 7.14 1.03 2.64
C LYS A 199 7.56 1.26 1.19
N SER A 200 8.62 0.58 0.80
CA SER A 200 8.96 0.39 -0.60
C SER A 200 8.05 -0.67 -1.24
N ARG A 201 8.32 -1.07 -2.47
CA ARG A 201 7.54 -2.13 -3.17
C ARG A 201 7.94 -3.52 -2.66
N ILE A 202 7.81 -3.78 -1.35
CA ILE A 202 8.16 -5.06 -0.73
C ILE A 202 7.27 -6.21 -1.22
N GLY A 203 7.86 -7.38 -1.40
CA GLY A 203 7.20 -8.62 -1.77
C GLY A 203 6.69 -8.70 -3.22
N ASN A 204 6.86 -7.64 -4.01
CA ASN A 204 6.33 -7.60 -5.38
C ASN A 204 7.03 -8.57 -6.32
N GLU A 205 8.35 -8.74 -6.19
CA GLU A 205 9.14 -9.63 -7.05
C GLU A 205 8.72 -11.09 -6.84
N LYS A 206 8.63 -11.50 -5.57
CA LYS A 206 8.22 -12.87 -5.24
C LYS A 206 6.82 -13.19 -5.71
N ILE A 207 5.87 -12.27 -5.53
CA ILE A 207 4.49 -12.52 -5.95
C ILE A 207 4.37 -12.62 -7.49
N GLU A 208 5.22 -11.92 -8.24
CA GLU A 208 5.19 -11.94 -9.71
C GLU A 208 5.57 -13.33 -10.27
N GLU A 209 6.40 -14.11 -9.55
CA GLU A 209 6.74 -15.50 -9.91
C GLU A 209 5.49 -16.39 -9.99
N TYR A 210 4.44 -16.06 -9.24
CA TYR A 210 3.19 -16.84 -9.17
C TYR A 210 2.12 -16.37 -10.16
N ARG A 211 2.38 -15.34 -10.96
CA ARG A 211 1.38 -14.77 -11.88
C ARG A 211 0.81 -15.81 -12.83
N LYS A 212 1.66 -16.58 -13.50
CA LYS A 212 1.23 -17.62 -14.47
C LYS A 212 0.39 -18.67 -13.76
N TRP A 213 0.87 -19.21 -12.65
CA TRP A 213 0.16 -20.21 -11.87
C TRP A 213 -1.21 -19.71 -11.40
N PHE A 214 -1.30 -18.46 -10.90
CA PHE A 214 -2.56 -17.90 -10.44
C PHE A 214 -3.55 -17.66 -11.59
N MET A 215 -3.08 -17.32 -12.77
CA MET A 215 -3.95 -17.18 -13.96
C MET A 215 -4.55 -18.52 -14.42
N GLU A 216 -3.84 -19.62 -14.16
CA GLU A 216 -4.33 -20.99 -14.41
C GLU A 216 -5.24 -21.50 -13.27
N ASN A 217 -5.09 -20.94 -12.03
CA ASN A 217 -5.83 -21.33 -10.83
C ASN A 217 -6.46 -20.11 -10.14
N PRO A 218 -7.34 -19.36 -10.83
CA PRO A 218 -7.85 -18.08 -10.32
C PRO A 218 -8.82 -18.21 -9.12
N GLU A 219 -9.33 -19.42 -8.86
CA GLU A 219 -10.20 -19.76 -7.73
C GLU A 219 -9.43 -20.01 -6.43
N SER A 220 -8.11 -20.13 -6.50
CA SER A 220 -7.30 -20.44 -5.32
C SER A 220 -7.38 -19.33 -4.26
N GLN A 221 -7.67 -19.71 -3.02
CA GLN A 221 -7.73 -18.80 -1.87
C GLN A 221 -6.38 -18.64 -1.18
N THR A 222 -5.44 -19.52 -1.48
CA THR A 222 -4.09 -19.55 -0.89
C THR A 222 -3.03 -19.72 -1.95
N LEU A 223 -1.83 -19.25 -1.64
CA LEU A 223 -0.61 -19.47 -2.43
C LEU A 223 0.39 -20.21 -1.56
N GLU A 224 0.93 -21.31 -2.09
CA GLU A 224 2.07 -21.99 -1.48
C GLU A 224 3.36 -21.31 -1.94
N VAL A 225 4.10 -20.73 -1.02
CA VAL A 225 5.32 -19.95 -1.30
C VAL A 225 6.54 -20.68 -0.78
N TYR A 226 7.50 -20.94 -1.65
CA TYR A 226 8.79 -21.49 -1.26
C TYR A 226 9.76 -20.39 -0.83
N ASN A 227 10.30 -20.53 0.38
CA ASN A 227 11.34 -19.66 0.91
C ASN A 227 12.72 -20.32 0.71
N LYS A 228 13.50 -19.77 -0.21
CA LYS A 228 14.83 -20.32 -0.57
C LYS A 228 15.90 -20.24 0.54
N PHE A 229 15.67 -19.43 1.57
CA PHE A 229 16.62 -19.26 2.68
C PHE A 229 16.36 -20.20 3.85
N THR A 230 15.09 -20.63 4.01
CA THR A 230 14.70 -21.59 5.05
C THR A 230 14.41 -22.97 4.48
N GLU A 231 14.41 -23.11 3.15
CA GLU A 231 14.04 -24.33 2.41
C GLU A 231 12.64 -24.87 2.75
N GLN A 232 11.77 -23.98 3.26
CA GLN A 232 10.41 -24.31 3.68
C GLN A 232 9.37 -23.76 2.70
N ARG A 233 8.25 -24.49 2.63
CA ARG A 233 7.04 -24.02 1.95
C ARG A 233 6.06 -23.52 2.98
N GLU A 234 5.51 -22.34 2.72
CA GLU A 234 4.53 -21.70 3.59
C GLU A 234 3.32 -21.29 2.78
N THR A 235 2.14 -21.42 3.36
CA THR A 235 0.88 -21.07 2.69
C THR A 235 0.46 -19.68 3.14
N ILE A 236 0.26 -18.76 2.20
CA ILE A 236 -0.25 -17.41 2.46
C ILE A 236 -1.64 -17.22 1.84
N PRO A 237 -2.55 -16.48 2.48
CA PRO A 237 -3.85 -16.19 1.91
C PRO A 237 -3.75 -15.24 0.71
N VAL A 238 -4.57 -15.48 -0.31
CA VAL A 238 -4.74 -14.58 -1.46
C VAL A 238 -5.52 -13.36 -1.01
N SER A 239 -4.81 -12.36 -0.51
CA SER A 239 -5.38 -11.10 -0.06
C SER A 239 -5.75 -10.18 -1.23
N SER A 240 -6.58 -9.16 -0.96
CA SER A 240 -6.94 -8.15 -1.99
C SER A 240 -5.73 -7.50 -2.67
N TRP A 241 -4.59 -7.39 -1.97
CA TRP A 241 -3.35 -6.89 -2.58
C TRP A 241 -2.76 -7.86 -3.60
N VAL A 242 -2.81 -9.18 -3.32
CA VAL A 242 -2.37 -10.23 -4.25
C VAL A 242 -3.28 -10.23 -5.49
N LEU A 243 -4.60 -10.16 -5.25
CA LEU A 243 -5.57 -10.03 -6.34
C LEU A 243 -5.32 -8.79 -7.21
N ASP A 244 -5.00 -7.65 -6.60
CA ASP A 244 -4.68 -6.42 -7.33
C ASP A 244 -3.44 -6.56 -8.23
N LYS A 245 -2.60 -7.56 -8.00
CA LYS A 245 -1.44 -7.87 -8.83
C LYS A 245 -1.75 -8.81 -9.98
N PHE A 246 -2.58 -9.82 -9.74
CA PHE A 246 -2.87 -10.87 -10.72
C PHE A 246 -4.11 -10.53 -11.56
N ILE A 247 -5.20 -10.22 -10.89
CA ILE A 247 -6.50 -9.93 -11.50
C ILE A 247 -7.06 -8.61 -10.96
N PRO A 248 -6.44 -7.46 -11.33
CA PRO A 248 -6.90 -6.16 -10.87
C PRO A 248 -8.33 -5.89 -11.35
N SER A 249 -9.13 -5.26 -10.48
CA SER A 249 -10.43 -4.73 -10.89
C SER A 249 -10.27 -3.64 -11.95
N LEU A 250 -11.33 -3.35 -12.70
CA LEU A 250 -11.32 -2.28 -13.70
C LEU A 250 -10.88 -0.93 -13.08
N SER A 251 -11.32 -0.66 -11.84
CA SER A 251 -10.91 0.52 -11.08
C SER A 251 -9.42 0.57 -10.70
N ARG A 252 -8.71 -0.55 -10.74
CA ARG A 252 -7.26 -0.64 -10.51
C ARG A 252 -6.46 -0.68 -11.81
N SER A 253 -7.05 -1.24 -12.87
CA SER A 253 -6.43 -1.33 -14.20
C SER A 253 -6.34 0.03 -14.88
N ILE A 254 -7.39 0.84 -14.77
CA ILE A 254 -7.48 2.17 -15.38
C ILE A 254 -7.32 3.25 -14.29
N SER A 255 -6.47 4.25 -14.52
CA SER A 255 -6.25 5.32 -13.55
C SER A 255 -7.55 6.08 -13.26
N HIS A 256 -7.70 6.60 -12.03
CA HIS A 256 -8.88 7.38 -11.64
C HIS A 256 -9.14 8.56 -12.59
N ARG A 257 -8.08 9.28 -12.97
CA ARG A 257 -8.17 10.40 -13.91
C ARG A 257 -8.69 9.97 -15.28
N ASP A 258 -8.16 8.87 -15.81
CA ASP A 258 -8.53 8.40 -17.15
C ASP A 258 -9.98 7.85 -17.15
N ARG A 259 -10.41 7.18 -16.07
CA ARG A 259 -11.80 6.76 -15.88
C ARG A 259 -12.76 7.96 -15.82
N TYR A 260 -12.38 8.99 -15.08
CA TYR A 260 -13.17 10.22 -15.02
C TYR A 260 -13.30 10.88 -16.39
N VAL A 261 -12.22 10.98 -17.16
CA VAL A 261 -12.24 11.54 -18.52
C VAL A 261 -13.15 10.72 -19.45
N LEU A 262 -13.06 9.39 -19.39
CA LEU A 262 -13.91 8.49 -20.18
C LEU A 262 -15.39 8.64 -19.83
N SER A 263 -15.73 8.62 -18.54
CA SER A 263 -17.12 8.80 -18.10
C SER A 263 -17.64 10.16 -18.50
N PHE A 264 -16.89 11.22 -18.25
CA PHE A 264 -17.29 12.59 -18.58
C PHE A 264 -17.48 12.81 -20.10
N TYR A 265 -16.60 12.23 -20.93
CA TYR A 265 -16.76 12.27 -22.39
C TYR A 265 -18.02 11.52 -22.84
N ASN A 266 -18.27 10.35 -22.26
CA ASN A 266 -19.47 9.56 -22.51
C ASN A 266 -20.74 10.32 -22.11
N ASP A 267 -20.75 10.99 -20.96
CA ASP A 267 -21.89 11.78 -20.49
C ASP A 267 -22.17 12.98 -21.43
N ILE A 268 -21.13 13.65 -21.91
CA ILE A 268 -21.30 14.71 -22.92
C ILE A 268 -21.93 14.16 -24.19
N LEU A 269 -21.47 13.03 -24.73
CA LEU A 269 -22.05 12.40 -25.91
C LEU A 269 -23.52 12.01 -25.68
N ASN A 270 -23.82 11.38 -24.53
CA ASN A 270 -25.18 11.00 -24.18
C ASN A 270 -26.11 12.23 -24.08
N ASN A 271 -25.64 13.30 -23.47
CA ASN A 271 -26.41 14.53 -23.33
C ASN A 271 -26.61 15.23 -24.67
N MET A 272 -25.65 15.15 -25.60
CA MET A 272 -25.81 15.71 -26.96
C MET A 272 -26.81 14.93 -27.82
N ALA A 273 -27.01 13.63 -27.57
CA ALA A 273 -27.96 12.79 -28.30
C ALA A 273 -29.42 13.28 -28.21
N LEU A 274 -29.78 14.01 -27.16
CA LEU A 274 -31.14 14.51 -26.93
C LEU A 274 -31.39 15.91 -27.42
N GLN A 275 -30.48 16.49 -28.20
CA GLN A 275 -30.58 17.89 -28.59
C GLN A 275 -31.53 18.13 -29.82
N PRO A 276 -32.41 19.13 -29.76
CA PRO A 276 -33.27 19.48 -30.86
C PRO A 276 -32.52 19.86 -32.15
N LYS A 277 -31.30 20.38 -32.03
CA LYS A 277 -30.46 20.75 -33.18
C LYS A 277 -29.90 19.55 -33.95
N LEU A 278 -29.92 18.35 -33.40
CA LEU A 278 -29.61 17.13 -34.14
C LEU A 278 -30.66 16.79 -35.20
N ASN A 279 -31.77 17.53 -35.26
CA ASN A 279 -32.72 17.47 -36.39
C ASN A 279 -32.13 17.99 -37.71
N ASN A 280 -30.95 18.67 -37.65
CA ASN A 280 -30.18 18.97 -38.87
C ASN A 280 -29.39 17.70 -39.27
N PRO A 281 -29.59 17.14 -40.47
CA PRO A 281 -28.96 15.91 -40.93
C PRO A 281 -27.44 15.92 -40.79
N GLN A 282 -26.76 16.99 -41.16
CA GLN A 282 -25.29 17.09 -41.07
C GLN A 282 -24.78 17.05 -39.63
N THR A 283 -25.51 17.66 -38.69
CA THR A 283 -25.15 17.63 -37.27
C THR A 283 -25.38 16.24 -36.66
N PHE A 284 -26.45 15.58 -37.11
CA PHE A 284 -26.75 14.20 -36.68
C PHE A 284 -25.72 13.23 -37.23
N GLU A 285 -25.34 13.28 -38.50
CA GLU A 285 -24.31 12.45 -39.10
C GLU A 285 -22.94 12.61 -38.37
N TRP A 286 -22.57 13.86 -38.06
CA TRP A 286 -21.35 14.15 -37.32
C TRP A 286 -21.39 13.52 -35.89
N TYR A 287 -22.52 13.64 -35.20
CA TYR A 287 -22.70 13.06 -33.86
C TYR A 287 -22.61 11.53 -33.92
N GLU A 288 -23.37 10.89 -34.82
CA GLU A 288 -23.35 9.43 -34.99
C GLU A 288 -21.93 8.92 -35.33
N TYR A 289 -21.23 9.64 -36.20
CA TYR A 289 -19.84 9.34 -36.50
C TYR A 289 -18.95 9.41 -35.28
N LYS A 290 -19.03 10.48 -34.48
CA LYS A 290 -18.24 10.64 -33.25
C LYS A 290 -18.58 9.58 -32.22
N TYR A 291 -19.86 9.32 -32.02
CA TYR A 291 -20.32 8.28 -31.09
C TYR A 291 -19.86 6.89 -31.53
N SER A 292 -19.99 6.57 -32.82
CA SER A 292 -19.54 5.30 -33.38
C SER A 292 -18.03 5.08 -33.20
N LEU A 293 -17.22 6.13 -33.45
CA LEU A 293 -15.78 6.07 -33.20
C LEU A 293 -15.46 5.83 -31.71
N PHE A 294 -16.14 6.53 -30.82
CA PHE A 294 -15.96 6.36 -29.38
C PHE A 294 -16.39 4.96 -28.94
N PHE A 295 -17.57 4.52 -29.36
CA PHE A 295 -18.06 3.17 -29.07
C PHE A 295 -17.08 2.09 -29.55
N LYS A 296 -16.61 2.16 -30.81
CA LYS A 296 -15.65 1.20 -31.36
C LYS A 296 -14.34 1.15 -30.57
N LYS A 297 -13.82 2.31 -30.15
CA LYS A 297 -12.58 2.38 -29.35
C LYS A 297 -12.70 1.80 -27.95
N PHE A 298 -13.88 1.90 -27.34
CA PHE A 298 -14.13 1.51 -25.95
C PHE A 298 -15.22 0.45 -25.82
N GLU A 299 -15.46 -0.31 -26.88
CA GLU A 299 -16.47 -1.37 -26.94
C GLU A 299 -16.42 -2.33 -25.74
N PRO A 300 -15.24 -2.81 -25.26
CA PRO A 300 -15.18 -3.67 -24.10
C PRO A 300 -15.75 -3.03 -22.83
N LEU A 301 -15.58 -1.71 -22.65
CA LEU A 301 -16.12 -0.97 -21.50
C LEU A 301 -17.64 -0.82 -21.59
N PHE A 302 -18.21 -0.67 -22.80
CA PHE A 302 -19.65 -0.68 -23.00
C PHE A 302 -20.24 -2.06 -22.75
N LYS A 303 -19.62 -3.11 -23.27
CA LYS A 303 -20.05 -4.51 -23.01
C LYS A 303 -19.96 -4.91 -21.54
N ASN A 304 -19.06 -4.32 -20.79
CA ASN A 304 -18.94 -4.55 -19.34
C ASN A 304 -19.93 -3.71 -18.51
N GLY A 305 -20.59 -2.73 -19.12
CA GLY A 305 -21.51 -1.79 -18.45
C GLY A 305 -20.83 -0.64 -17.72
N PHE A 306 -19.51 -0.47 -17.85
CA PHE A 306 -18.78 0.69 -17.28
C PHE A 306 -19.14 1.99 -18.00
N LEU A 307 -19.28 1.95 -19.33
CA LEU A 307 -19.84 3.02 -20.13
C LEU A 307 -21.23 2.60 -20.61
N GLN A 308 -22.19 3.52 -20.65
CA GLN A 308 -23.56 3.22 -21.05
C GLN A 308 -24.08 4.28 -22.01
N LYS A 309 -24.86 3.86 -22.99
CA LYS A 309 -25.66 4.76 -23.81
C LYS A 309 -26.95 5.08 -23.05
N ASN A 310 -26.91 6.11 -22.24
CA ASN A 310 -28.06 6.50 -21.41
C ASN A 310 -28.24 8.02 -21.46
N PRO A 311 -28.94 8.54 -22.48
CA PRO A 311 -29.23 9.98 -22.58
C PRO A 311 -30.18 10.38 -21.43
N GLN A 312 -29.73 11.29 -20.57
CA GLN A 312 -30.45 11.64 -19.34
C GLN A 312 -31.11 13.03 -19.39
N GLN A 313 -30.66 13.95 -20.24
CA GLN A 313 -31.10 15.34 -20.14
C GLN A 313 -31.06 16.09 -21.47
N VAL A 314 -32.11 16.86 -21.75
CA VAL A 314 -32.14 17.82 -22.86
C VAL A 314 -31.39 19.09 -22.47
N LEU A 315 -30.43 19.49 -23.27
CA LEU A 315 -29.58 20.67 -23.01
C LEU A 315 -30.11 21.94 -23.73
N SER A 316 -29.78 23.10 -23.19
CA SER A 316 -29.96 24.39 -23.87
C SER A 316 -28.98 24.52 -25.05
N ASN A 317 -29.27 25.48 -25.98
CA ASN A 317 -28.37 25.74 -27.09
C ASN A 317 -26.95 26.15 -26.67
N ASP A 318 -26.85 26.94 -25.61
CA ASP A 318 -25.56 27.38 -25.06
C ASP A 318 -24.77 26.20 -24.44
N ASP A 319 -25.46 25.29 -23.77
CA ASP A 319 -24.85 24.10 -23.21
C ASP A 319 -24.40 23.13 -24.31
N TYR A 320 -25.13 23.05 -25.43
CA TYR A 320 -24.68 22.29 -26.59
C TYR A 320 -23.35 22.79 -27.13
N MET A 321 -23.22 24.09 -27.38
CA MET A 321 -21.97 24.68 -27.87
C MET A 321 -20.81 24.53 -26.88
N LYS A 322 -21.08 24.70 -25.60
CA LYS A 322 -20.08 24.43 -24.54
C LYS A 322 -19.62 22.96 -24.54
N ASN A 323 -20.54 22.02 -24.68
CA ASN A 323 -20.24 20.60 -24.72
C ASN A 323 -19.47 20.21 -26.00
N LEU A 324 -19.80 20.77 -27.14
CA LEU A 324 -19.05 20.60 -28.38
C LEU A 324 -17.59 21.04 -28.24
N HIS A 325 -17.35 22.20 -27.65
CA HIS A 325 -15.98 22.67 -27.37
C HIS A 325 -15.23 21.77 -26.39
N ARG A 326 -15.92 21.24 -25.37
CA ARG A 326 -15.34 20.28 -24.42
C ARG A 326 -14.95 18.97 -25.08
N LEU A 327 -15.80 18.41 -25.97
CA LEU A 327 -15.48 17.21 -26.73
C LEU A 327 -14.22 17.39 -27.57
N ILE A 328 -14.12 18.48 -28.31
CA ILE A 328 -12.96 18.79 -29.17
C ILE A 328 -11.66 18.84 -28.29
N LYS A 329 -11.73 19.50 -27.13
CA LYS A 329 -10.58 19.57 -26.22
C LYS A 329 -10.18 18.21 -25.66
N LEU A 330 -11.15 17.34 -25.40
CA LEU A 330 -10.93 16.01 -24.84
C LEU A 330 -10.51 14.97 -25.87
N ASP A 331 -10.76 15.16 -27.16
CA ASP A 331 -10.45 14.19 -28.22
C ASP A 331 -9.00 13.68 -28.18
N ARG A 332 -8.04 14.57 -27.91
CA ARG A 332 -6.62 14.17 -27.77
C ARG A 332 -6.40 13.25 -26.57
N GLN A 333 -7.05 13.54 -25.45
CA GLN A 333 -6.95 12.73 -24.25
C GLN A 333 -7.61 11.36 -24.43
N ILE A 334 -8.78 11.32 -25.05
CA ILE A 334 -9.49 10.09 -25.39
C ILE A 334 -8.65 9.20 -26.32
N ASN A 335 -8.02 9.76 -27.34
CA ASN A 335 -7.14 9.02 -28.23
C ASN A 335 -5.88 8.50 -27.50
N HIS A 336 -5.34 9.27 -26.58
CA HIS A 336 -4.23 8.83 -25.73
C HIS A 336 -4.65 7.67 -24.81
N ILE A 337 -5.80 7.78 -24.15
CA ILE A 337 -6.34 6.72 -23.27
C ILE A 337 -6.59 5.44 -24.06
N ALA A 338 -7.16 5.54 -25.28
CA ALA A 338 -7.42 4.39 -26.14
C ALA A 338 -6.14 3.61 -26.54
N LYS A 339 -4.99 4.31 -26.63
CA LYS A 339 -3.68 3.70 -26.93
C LYS A 339 -2.96 3.18 -25.67
N LYS A 340 -3.34 3.69 -24.50
CA LYS A 340 -2.64 3.41 -23.23
C LYS A 340 -3.03 2.08 -22.59
N TYR A 341 -4.28 1.65 -22.80
CA TYR A 341 -4.85 0.49 -22.14
C TYR A 341 -5.32 -0.56 -23.12
N ASP A 342 -5.06 -1.82 -22.80
CA ASP A 342 -5.77 -2.96 -23.38
C ASP A 342 -7.07 -3.17 -22.61
N PHE A 343 -8.17 -2.64 -23.13
CA PHE A 343 -9.48 -2.69 -22.46
C PHE A 343 -10.08 -4.10 -22.44
N GLU A 344 -9.80 -4.93 -23.44
CA GLU A 344 -10.26 -6.32 -23.45
C GLU A 344 -9.61 -7.08 -22.29
N GLN A 345 -8.30 -6.94 -22.12
CA GLN A 345 -7.60 -7.53 -20.99
C GLN A 345 -8.06 -6.95 -19.65
N CYS A 346 -8.26 -5.64 -19.54
CA CYS A 346 -8.76 -5.01 -18.32
C CYS A 346 -10.12 -5.56 -17.90
N VAL A 347 -11.04 -5.72 -18.85
CA VAL A 347 -12.39 -6.25 -18.61
C VAL A 347 -12.35 -7.75 -18.31
N PHE A 348 -11.52 -8.50 -19.02
CA PHE A 348 -11.30 -9.92 -18.73
C PHE A 348 -10.83 -10.15 -17.29
N LEU A 349 -9.82 -9.41 -16.85
CA LEU A 349 -9.29 -9.50 -15.48
C LEU A 349 -10.33 -9.08 -14.42
N ASP A 350 -11.15 -8.06 -14.70
CA ASP A 350 -12.24 -7.64 -13.82
C ASP A 350 -13.31 -8.73 -13.65
N LYS A 351 -13.69 -9.39 -14.74
CA LYS A 351 -14.62 -10.53 -14.70
C LYS A 351 -14.06 -11.70 -13.91
N LEU A 352 -12.79 -12.02 -14.11
CA LEU A 352 -12.10 -13.09 -13.40
C LEU A 352 -12.03 -12.77 -11.88
N ARG A 353 -11.78 -11.52 -11.52
CA ARG A 353 -11.81 -11.07 -10.13
C ARG A 353 -13.20 -11.19 -9.50
N LYS A 354 -14.26 -10.81 -10.21
CA LYS A 354 -15.65 -10.97 -9.74
C LYS A 354 -15.95 -12.43 -9.45
N LYS A 355 -15.63 -13.32 -10.39
CA LYS A 355 -15.79 -14.78 -10.22
C LYS A 355 -15.02 -15.29 -8.98
N HIS A 356 -13.75 -14.88 -8.80
CA HIS A 356 -12.99 -15.25 -7.60
C HIS A 356 -13.69 -14.76 -6.32
N THR A 357 -14.21 -13.54 -6.31
CA THR A 357 -14.91 -12.98 -5.13
C THR A 357 -16.19 -13.76 -4.82
N GLU A 358 -16.95 -14.15 -5.83
CA GLU A 358 -18.15 -14.97 -5.70
C GLU A 358 -17.84 -16.36 -5.12
N ILE A 359 -16.80 -17.04 -5.62
CA ILE A 359 -16.34 -18.34 -5.10
C ILE A 359 -15.91 -18.22 -3.64
N VAL A 360 -15.15 -17.18 -3.30
CA VAL A 360 -14.73 -16.93 -1.92
C VAL A 360 -15.94 -16.66 -1.01
N ALA A 361 -16.92 -15.89 -1.48
CA ALA A 361 -18.16 -15.63 -0.73
C ALA A 361 -18.94 -16.91 -0.47
N GLN A 362 -19.16 -17.74 -1.48
CA GLN A 362 -19.84 -19.03 -1.34
C GLN A 362 -19.13 -19.97 -0.36
N ASN A 363 -17.80 -20.05 -0.42
CA ASN A 363 -17.02 -20.87 0.50
C ASN A 363 -17.03 -20.35 1.95
N ILE A 364 -17.21 -19.03 2.14
CA ILE A 364 -17.35 -18.42 3.46
C ILE A 364 -18.73 -18.69 4.06
N GLU A 365 -19.79 -18.71 3.26
CA GLU A 365 -21.13 -19.06 3.73
C GLU A 365 -21.22 -20.53 4.17
N GLN A 366 -20.38 -21.40 3.59
CA GLN A 366 -20.30 -22.82 3.96
C GLN A 366 -19.39 -23.09 5.17
N SER A 367 -18.41 -22.24 5.43
CA SER A 367 -17.53 -22.30 6.60
C SER A 367 -17.93 -21.18 7.55
N ASP A 368 -18.41 -21.58 8.74
CA ASP A 368 -18.87 -20.67 9.80
C ASP A 368 -18.00 -19.41 9.90
N LEU A 369 -18.51 -18.27 9.44
CA LEU A 369 -17.82 -16.96 9.43
C LEU A 369 -17.30 -16.57 10.81
N THR A 370 -17.98 -17.03 11.86
CA THR A 370 -17.62 -16.87 13.27
C THR A 370 -16.30 -17.59 13.57
N LEU A 371 -16.14 -18.83 13.13
CA LEU A 371 -14.90 -19.61 13.32
C LEU A 371 -13.67 -19.00 12.64
N LEU A 372 -13.84 -18.39 11.46
CA LEU A 372 -12.74 -17.70 10.76
C LEU A 372 -12.36 -16.37 11.43
N ARG A 373 -13.34 -15.63 11.96
CA ARG A 373 -13.11 -14.41 12.75
C ARG A 373 -12.43 -14.77 14.07
N ASP A 374 -12.91 -15.78 14.75
CA ASP A 374 -12.38 -16.23 16.04
C ASP A 374 -10.99 -16.88 15.88
N TRP A 375 -10.75 -17.64 14.82
CA TRP A 375 -9.41 -18.16 14.51
C TRP A 375 -8.42 -17.05 14.23
N ARG A 376 -8.81 -16.01 13.48
CA ARG A 376 -7.97 -14.81 13.26
C ARG A 376 -7.70 -14.04 14.54
N ARG A 377 -8.70 -13.89 15.42
CA ARG A 377 -8.55 -13.28 16.76
C ARG A 377 -7.65 -14.10 17.66
N MET A 378 -7.83 -15.41 17.68
CA MET A 378 -7.02 -16.34 18.50
C MET A 378 -5.57 -16.45 18.00
N SER A 379 -5.31 -16.42 16.71
CA SER A 379 -3.95 -16.46 16.18
C SER A 379 -3.17 -15.19 16.52
N VAL A 380 -3.83 -14.03 16.50
CA VAL A 380 -3.23 -12.75 16.92
C VAL A 380 -3.10 -12.67 18.44
N ALA A 381 -4.09 -13.13 19.19
CA ALA A 381 -4.04 -13.19 20.65
C ALA A 381 -2.93 -14.14 21.15
N ARG A 382 -2.79 -15.34 20.57
CA ARG A 382 -1.68 -16.27 20.85
C ARG A 382 -0.32 -15.70 20.51
N MET A 383 -0.21 -14.91 19.42
CA MET A 383 1.02 -14.19 19.10
C MET A 383 1.36 -13.13 20.16
N ILE A 384 0.36 -12.52 20.77
CA ILE A 384 0.51 -11.51 21.83
C ILE A 384 0.78 -12.17 23.20
N GLU A 385 0.18 -13.30 23.50
CA GLU A 385 0.34 -14.06 24.76
C GLU A 385 1.70 -14.74 24.85
N ASN A 386 2.14 -15.42 23.80
CA ASN A 386 3.49 -16.05 23.76
C ASN A 386 4.62 -15.03 23.91
N GLU A 387 4.35 -13.72 23.74
CA GLU A 387 5.31 -12.66 23.98
C GLU A 387 5.27 -12.09 25.41
N LYS A 388 4.23 -12.39 26.20
CA LYS A 388 4.17 -12.01 27.61
C LYS A 388 4.96 -12.97 28.50
N ASP A 389 5.04 -14.22 28.05
CA ASP A 389 5.74 -15.30 28.82
C ASP A 389 7.26 -15.31 28.55
N GLU A 390 7.75 -14.57 27.51
CA GLU A 390 9.17 -14.44 27.16
C GLU A 390 9.81 -13.12 27.68
N MET A 391 9.09 -12.30 28.48
CA MET A 391 9.60 -11.09 29.14
C MET A 391 9.73 -11.25 30.62
#